data_b4550f7af4755239e793b4135c2466af
#
_entry.id   b4550f7af4755239e793b4135c2466af
#
_cell.length_a   1.000
_cell.length_b   1.000
_cell.length_c   1.000
_cell.angle_alpha   90.00
_cell.angle_beta   90.00
_cell.angle_gamma   90.00
#
_symmetry.space_group_name_H-M   'P 1'
#
loop_
_entity.id
_entity.type
_entity.pdbx_description
1 polymer ?
#
loop_
_entity_poly.entity_id
_entity_poly.type
_entity_poly.pdbx_seq_one_letter_code
_entity_poly.pdbx_strand_id
1 'polypeptide(L)'
;MELIADRITKQYKNKIAVDRMSFTLTKGVTGLLGANGAGKTTLMRLLCGILVPTSGTVTCDGMDAGSEEYRDILGYLPQDFGYYPEFSGRDFLLYMSAVKGLPKREALRRTEELIEVTGLKDAAVKKVRAYSGGMKQRLGIAQALLNDPKVLIMDEPTAGLDPQERIRFRNLIAKIGQDRIVLLSTHIVTDLEHIADRLMIMRDGQLLWQGSRSEGGDDLEAFYLSRIGDLDLKAR
;
A
#
# COMPACT_ATOMS: atom_id res chain seq x y z
N MET A 1 3.63 12.06 13.19
CA MET A 1 3.94 10.65 12.82
C MET A 1 4.67 10.64 11.50
N GLU A 2 5.81 9.97 11.48
CA GLU A 2 6.70 9.87 10.33
C GLU A 2 7.21 8.44 10.19
N LEU A 3 7.14 7.89 8.98
CA LEU A 3 7.78 6.63 8.62
C LEU A 3 9.05 6.96 7.84
N ILE A 4 10.20 6.62 8.42
CA ILE A 4 11.52 7.00 7.92
C ILE A 4 12.24 5.75 7.42
N ALA A 5 12.71 5.81 6.18
CA ALA A 5 13.69 4.89 5.62
C ALA A 5 15.05 5.62 5.56
N ASP A 6 16.09 5.07 6.21
CA ASP A 6 17.43 5.63 6.17
C ASP A 6 18.41 4.66 5.49
N ARG A 7 18.87 5.04 4.30
CA ARG A 7 19.84 4.33 3.45
C ARG A 7 19.58 2.84 3.33
N ILE A 8 18.29 2.47 3.20
CA ILE A 8 17.88 1.08 3.11
C ILE A 8 18.37 0.44 1.81
N THR A 9 18.97 -0.73 1.94
CA THR A 9 19.38 -1.56 0.82
C THR A 9 18.84 -2.97 0.99
N LYS A 10 18.35 -3.57 -0.09
CA LYS A 10 18.03 -5.00 -0.14
C LYS A 10 18.68 -5.66 -1.33
N GLN A 11 19.57 -6.57 -1.03
CA GLN A 11 20.26 -7.39 -2.03
C GLN A 11 19.81 -8.84 -1.94
N TYR A 12 19.52 -9.44 -3.08
CA TYR A 12 19.26 -10.87 -3.24
C TYR A 12 20.36 -11.47 -4.11
N LYS A 13 21.25 -12.26 -3.52
CA LYS A 13 22.42 -12.81 -4.23
C LYS A 13 23.15 -11.71 -5.03
N ASN A 14 23.00 -11.71 -6.35
CA ASN A 14 23.67 -10.79 -7.27
C ASN A 14 22.80 -9.59 -7.69
N LYS A 15 21.53 -9.50 -7.24
CA LYS A 15 20.60 -8.43 -7.62
C LYS A 15 20.33 -7.52 -6.44
N ILE A 16 20.58 -6.22 -6.60
CA ILE A 16 20.13 -5.18 -5.66
C ILE A 16 18.71 -4.78 -6.08
N ALA A 17 17.74 -5.04 -5.22
CA ALA A 17 16.33 -4.74 -5.47
C ALA A 17 15.90 -3.39 -4.89
N VAL A 18 16.61 -2.91 -3.86
CA VAL A 18 16.49 -1.55 -3.28
C VAL A 18 17.91 -1.11 -2.96
N ASP A 19 18.33 0.06 -3.47
CA ASP A 19 19.69 0.57 -3.35
C ASP A 19 19.73 1.90 -2.60
N ARG A 20 20.20 1.87 -1.34
CA ARG A 20 20.49 3.02 -0.48
C ARG A 20 19.42 4.11 -0.46
N MET A 21 18.15 3.71 -0.46
CA MET A 21 17.03 4.63 -0.46
C MET A 21 16.87 5.32 0.89
N SER A 22 16.71 6.65 0.88
CA SER A 22 16.36 7.46 2.06
C SER A 22 15.18 8.36 1.73
N PHE A 23 14.15 8.31 2.57
CA PHE A 23 12.96 9.15 2.44
C PHE A 23 12.15 9.14 3.73
N THR A 24 11.24 10.10 3.84
CA THR A 24 10.27 10.19 4.94
C THR A 24 8.85 10.26 4.38
N LEU A 25 7.97 9.41 4.91
CA LEU A 25 6.53 9.47 4.66
C LEU A 25 5.84 10.09 5.87
N THR A 26 4.92 11.01 5.60
CA THR A 26 4.10 11.66 6.61
C THR A 26 2.62 11.41 6.29
N LYS A 27 1.70 11.89 7.14
CA LYS A 27 0.25 11.80 6.89
C LYS A 27 -0.11 12.28 5.49
N GLY A 28 -1.11 11.64 4.91
CA GLY A 28 -1.55 11.82 3.53
C GLY A 28 -1.27 10.60 2.66
N VAL A 29 -1.65 10.67 1.41
CA VAL A 29 -1.49 9.61 0.42
C VAL A 29 -0.23 9.85 -0.41
N THR A 30 0.71 8.90 -0.35
CA THR A 30 1.89 8.88 -1.20
C THR A 30 1.74 7.78 -2.25
N GLY A 31 1.84 8.14 -3.53
CA GLY A 31 1.88 7.21 -4.64
C GLY A 31 3.30 6.81 -5.00
N LEU A 32 3.57 5.52 -5.11
CA LEU A 32 4.85 4.97 -5.57
C LEU A 32 4.71 4.47 -7.01
N LEU A 33 5.24 5.24 -7.95
CA LEU A 33 5.27 4.91 -9.37
C LEU A 33 6.54 4.16 -9.76
N GLY A 34 6.41 3.21 -10.65
CA GLY A 34 7.55 2.50 -11.24
C GLY A 34 7.10 1.32 -12.08
N ALA A 35 7.91 0.96 -13.07
CA ALA A 35 7.67 -0.20 -13.91
C ALA A 35 7.68 -1.52 -13.11
N ASN A 36 7.17 -2.59 -13.73
CA ASN A 36 7.30 -3.93 -13.15
C ASN A 36 8.77 -4.30 -13.01
N GLY A 37 9.15 -4.83 -11.85
CA GLY A 37 10.55 -5.15 -11.55
C GLY A 37 11.38 -3.98 -11.00
N ALA A 38 10.83 -2.75 -10.88
CA ALA A 38 11.54 -1.59 -10.30
C ALA A 38 11.94 -1.77 -8.82
N GLY A 39 11.35 -2.75 -8.11
CA GLY A 39 11.63 -3.01 -6.70
C GLY A 39 10.53 -2.57 -5.72
N LYS A 40 9.37 -2.08 -6.22
CA LYS A 40 8.26 -1.57 -5.40
C LYS A 40 7.80 -2.54 -4.31
N THR A 41 7.48 -3.78 -4.68
CA THR A 41 7.05 -4.83 -3.72
C THR A 41 8.15 -5.12 -2.68
N THR A 42 9.42 -5.13 -3.07
CA THR A 42 10.54 -5.31 -2.13
C THR A 42 10.61 -4.15 -1.15
N LEU A 43 10.52 -2.91 -1.64
CA LEU A 43 10.49 -1.71 -0.80
C LEU A 43 9.33 -1.78 0.20
N MET A 44 8.10 -2.07 -0.27
CA MET A 44 6.94 -2.16 0.60
C MET A 44 7.09 -3.24 1.68
N ARG A 45 7.63 -4.41 1.34
CA ARG A 45 7.89 -5.48 2.32
C ARG A 45 8.95 -5.08 3.35
N LEU A 46 9.95 -4.26 2.98
CA LEU A 46 10.90 -3.68 3.93
C LEU A 46 10.20 -2.71 4.88
N LEU A 47 9.36 -1.80 4.35
CA LEU A 47 8.59 -0.86 5.14
C LEU A 47 7.59 -1.54 6.09
N CYS A 48 7.07 -2.71 5.71
CA CYS A 48 6.19 -3.52 6.55
C CYS A 48 6.93 -4.38 7.59
N GLY A 49 8.28 -4.38 7.62
CA GLY A 49 9.06 -5.27 8.48
C GLY A 49 8.96 -6.76 8.11
N ILE A 50 8.38 -7.10 6.94
CA ILE A 50 8.30 -8.49 6.42
C ILE A 50 9.68 -8.94 5.93
N LEU A 51 10.46 -8.01 5.40
CA LEU A 51 11.85 -8.23 4.98
C LEU A 51 12.78 -7.39 5.84
N VAL A 52 13.87 -8.00 6.27
CA VAL A 52 14.96 -7.27 6.92
C VAL A 52 15.86 -6.65 5.83
N PRO A 53 16.19 -5.36 5.89
CA PRO A 53 17.13 -4.75 4.96
C PRO A 53 18.52 -5.40 5.09
N THR A 54 19.28 -5.40 4.00
CA THR A 54 20.71 -5.81 4.01
C THR A 54 21.56 -4.77 4.72
N SER A 55 21.19 -3.49 4.59
CA SER A 55 21.76 -2.36 5.35
C SER A 55 20.74 -1.23 5.44
N GLY A 56 20.95 -0.29 6.34
CA GLY A 56 20.02 0.80 6.63
C GLY A 56 18.90 0.36 7.59
N THR A 57 18.00 1.29 7.92
CA THR A 57 16.93 1.08 8.90
C THR A 57 15.61 1.65 8.42
N VAL A 58 14.51 1.07 8.92
CA VAL A 58 13.15 1.60 8.76
C VAL A 58 12.56 1.80 10.14
N THR A 59 12.12 3.03 10.43
CA THR A 59 11.51 3.37 11.72
C THR A 59 10.24 4.20 11.54
N CYS A 60 9.29 4.06 12.45
CA CYS A 60 8.10 4.90 12.52
C CYS A 60 7.99 5.52 13.92
N ASP A 61 8.14 6.84 14.02
CA ASP A 61 8.19 7.56 15.30
C ASP A 61 9.15 6.89 16.31
N GLY A 62 10.32 6.42 15.84
CA GLY A 62 11.33 5.73 16.64
C GLY A 62 11.12 4.23 16.83
N MET A 63 9.96 3.67 16.50
CA MET A 63 9.71 2.22 16.49
C MET A 63 10.38 1.57 15.29
N ASP A 64 11.13 0.48 15.49
CA ASP A 64 11.68 -0.33 14.39
C ASP A 64 10.56 -1.03 13.61
N ALA A 65 10.67 -1.10 12.28
CA ALA A 65 9.66 -1.75 11.44
C ALA A 65 9.48 -3.25 11.70
N GLY A 66 10.46 -3.91 12.32
CA GLY A 66 10.39 -5.30 12.75
C GLY A 66 9.72 -5.50 14.12
N SER A 67 9.41 -4.42 14.84
CA SER A 67 8.87 -4.49 16.21
C SER A 67 7.39 -4.90 16.25
N GLU A 68 6.92 -5.35 17.39
CA GLU A 68 5.52 -5.70 17.62
C GLU A 68 4.65 -4.43 17.65
N GLU A 69 5.14 -3.38 18.31
CA GLU A 69 4.49 -2.08 18.42
C GLU A 69 4.22 -1.45 17.04
N TYR A 70 5.15 -1.61 16.10
CA TYR A 70 4.93 -1.13 14.73
C TYR A 70 3.87 -1.97 14.00
N ARG A 71 3.86 -3.29 14.18
CA ARG A 71 2.83 -4.17 13.58
C ARG A 71 1.42 -3.83 14.04
N ASP A 72 1.25 -3.37 15.29
CA ASP A 72 -0.05 -2.97 15.84
C ASP A 72 -0.65 -1.77 15.10
N ILE A 73 0.20 -0.88 14.59
CA ILE A 73 -0.23 0.33 13.87
C ILE A 73 -0.13 0.19 12.34
N LEU A 74 0.26 -0.99 11.84
CA LEU A 74 0.43 -1.25 10.41
C LEU A 74 -0.78 -1.98 9.83
N GLY A 75 -1.25 -1.51 8.67
CA GLY A 75 -2.12 -2.23 7.74
C GLY A 75 -1.36 -2.52 6.45
N TYR A 76 -1.44 -3.75 5.97
CA TYR A 76 -0.79 -4.14 4.73
C TYR A 76 -1.74 -4.92 3.81
N LEU A 77 -1.80 -4.49 2.55
CA LEU A 77 -2.46 -5.19 1.46
C LEU A 77 -1.38 -5.58 0.43
N PRO A 78 -0.97 -6.85 0.36
CA PRO A 78 -0.05 -7.33 -0.68
C PRO A 78 -0.74 -7.41 -2.04
N GLN A 79 0.05 -7.42 -3.12
CA GLN A 79 -0.44 -7.58 -4.49
C GLN A 79 -1.21 -8.89 -4.66
N ASP A 80 -0.67 -10.00 -4.16
CA ASP A 80 -1.34 -11.30 -4.12
C ASP A 80 -1.85 -11.54 -2.70
N PHE A 81 -3.12 -11.22 -2.47
CA PHE A 81 -3.77 -11.44 -1.21
C PHE A 81 -4.48 -12.80 -1.20
N GLY A 82 -4.02 -13.71 -0.34
CA GLY A 82 -4.61 -15.03 -0.16
C GLY A 82 -5.94 -14.98 0.58
N TYR A 83 -6.99 -15.47 -0.05
CA TYR A 83 -8.32 -15.58 0.56
C TYR A 83 -8.60 -17.04 0.95
N TYR A 84 -9.47 -17.23 1.94
CA TYR A 84 -10.09 -18.51 2.21
C TYR A 84 -11.40 -18.62 1.41
N PRO A 85 -11.43 -19.36 0.27
CA PRO A 85 -12.55 -19.34 -0.67
C PRO A 85 -13.88 -19.78 -0.06
N GLU A 86 -13.83 -20.65 0.95
CA GLU A 86 -15.02 -21.22 1.60
C GLU A 86 -15.59 -20.36 2.73
N PHE A 87 -14.82 -19.35 3.20
CA PHE A 87 -15.32 -18.41 4.20
C PHE A 87 -16.30 -17.44 3.53
N SER A 88 -17.29 -16.96 4.29
CA SER A 88 -17.98 -15.73 3.90
C SER A 88 -17.06 -14.52 4.11
N GLY A 89 -17.36 -13.39 3.48
CA GLY A 89 -16.57 -12.17 3.69
C GLY A 89 -16.52 -11.75 5.16
N ARG A 90 -17.66 -11.91 5.87
CA ARG A 90 -17.76 -11.65 7.30
C ARG A 90 -16.89 -12.60 8.12
N ASP A 91 -16.99 -13.91 7.87
CA ASP A 91 -16.20 -14.91 8.60
C ASP A 91 -14.70 -14.72 8.36
N PHE A 92 -14.32 -14.35 7.14
CA PHE A 92 -12.95 -14.02 6.79
C PHE A 92 -12.43 -12.83 7.62
N LEU A 93 -13.18 -11.74 7.73
CA LEU A 93 -12.78 -10.58 8.53
C LEU A 93 -12.72 -10.89 10.04
N LEU A 94 -13.67 -11.68 10.56
CA LEU A 94 -13.64 -12.14 11.95
C LEU A 94 -12.42 -13.02 12.22
N TYR A 95 -12.09 -13.94 11.32
CA TYR A 95 -10.90 -14.76 11.42
C TYR A 95 -9.62 -13.91 11.41
N MET A 96 -9.51 -12.96 10.48
CA MET A 96 -8.34 -12.06 10.41
C MET A 96 -8.25 -11.14 11.63
N SER A 97 -9.38 -10.73 12.20
CA SER A 97 -9.41 -9.98 13.47
C SER A 97 -8.81 -10.79 14.61
N ALA A 98 -9.15 -12.07 14.69
CA ALA A 98 -8.59 -12.97 15.70
C ALA A 98 -7.06 -13.19 15.50
N VAL A 99 -6.62 -13.34 14.26
CA VAL A 99 -5.17 -13.44 13.92
C VAL A 99 -4.42 -12.18 14.33
N LYS A 100 -5.06 -11.00 14.21
CA LYS A 100 -4.50 -9.71 14.65
C LYS A 100 -4.62 -9.46 16.17
N GLY A 101 -5.18 -10.40 16.94
CA GLY A 101 -5.32 -10.28 18.40
C GLY A 101 -6.44 -9.35 18.87
N LEU A 102 -7.39 -8.96 18.01
CA LEU A 102 -8.47 -8.08 18.41
C LEU A 102 -9.42 -8.78 19.40
N PRO A 103 -9.81 -8.13 20.49
CA PRO A 103 -10.83 -8.67 21.39
C PRO A 103 -12.16 -8.91 20.66
N LYS A 104 -12.88 -9.99 21.00
CA LYS A 104 -14.10 -10.44 20.30
C LYS A 104 -15.12 -9.31 20.06
N ARG A 105 -15.35 -8.47 21.05
CA ARG A 105 -16.30 -7.35 20.93
C ARG A 105 -15.85 -6.33 19.90
N GLU A 106 -14.58 -6.02 19.89
CA GLU A 106 -13.97 -5.09 18.93
C GLU A 106 -13.93 -5.70 17.52
N ALA A 107 -13.53 -6.97 17.40
CA ALA A 107 -13.54 -7.70 16.14
C ALA A 107 -14.92 -7.66 15.46
N LEU A 108 -16.01 -7.90 16.21
CA LEU A 108 -17.37 -7.81 15.69
C LEU A 108 -17.68 -6.38 15.21
N ARG A 109 -17.43 -5.37 16.05
CA ARG A 109 -17.69 -3.96 15.71
C ARG A 109 -16.92 -3.53 14.47
N ARG A 110 -15.62 -3.78 14.42
CA ARG A 110 -14.76 -3.40 13.29
C ARG A 110 -15.14 -4.13 12.01
N THR A 111 -15.50 -5.41 12.10
CA THR A 111 -15.95 -6.20 10.94
C THR A 111 -17.20 -5.58 10.31
N GLU A 112 -18.23 -5.26 11.09
CA GLU A 112 -19.46 -4.66 10.55
C GLU A 112 -19.21 -3.26 9.97
N GLU A 113 -18.44 -2.42 10.67
CA GLU A 113 -18.04 -1.10 10.20
C GLU A 113 -17.31 -1.17 8.85
N LEU A 114 -16.33 -2.08 8.74
CA LEU A 114 -15.52 -2.19 7.52
C LEU A 114 -16.28 -2.80 6.36
N ILE A 115 -17.19 -3.76 6.62
CA ILE A 115 -18.12 -4.28 5.61
C ILE A 115 -18.95 -3.14 5.00
N GLU A 116 -19.43 -2.21 5.82
CA GLU A 116 -20.20 -1.07 5.36
C GLU A 116 -19.32 -0.05 4.60
N VAL A 117 -18.20 0.36 5.19
CA VAL A 117 -17.26 1.33 4.61
C VAL A 117 -16.71 0.87 3.25
N THR A 118 -16.44 -0.43 3.10
CA THR A 118 -15.93 -0.99 1.84
C THR A 118 -17.04 -1.40 0.86
N GLY A 119 -18.31 -1.18 1.20
CA GLY A 119 -19.46 -1.46 0.34
C GLY A 119 -19.66 -2.97 0.07
N LEU A 120 -19.37 -3.81 1.07
CA LEU A 120 -19.54 -5.26 0.98
C LEU A 120 -20.80 -5.79 1.68
N LYS A 121 -21.70 -4.92 2.14
CA LYS A 121 -22.87 -5.26 2.95
C LYS A 121 -23.73 -6.38 2.33
N ASP A 122 -24.08 -6.24 1.05
CA ASP A 122 -24.93 -7.20 0.32
C ASP A 122 -24.22 -8.53 -0.01
N ALA A 123 -22.93 -8.56 0.16
CA ALA A 123 -22.08 -9.70 -0.12
C ALA A 123 -21.45 -10.34 1.13
N ALA A 124 -21.61 -9.73 2.30
CA ALA A 124 -20.93 -10.12 3.53
C ALA A 124 -21.11 -11.60 3.90
N VAL A 125 -22.28 -12.17 3.64
CA VAL A 125 -22.61 -13.58 3.92
C VAL A 125 -22.32 -14.53 2.75
N LYS A 126 -21.96 -14.00 1.56
CA LYS A 126 -21.60 -14.83 0.40
C LYS A 126 -20.17 -15.35 0.56
N LYS A 127 -19.91 -16.55 0.06
CA LYS A 127 -18.57 -17.14 0.05
C LYS A 127 -17.61 -16.32 -0.82
N VAL A 128 -16.39 -16.14 -0.35
CA VAL A 128 -15.34 -15.33 -1.04
C VAL A 128 -15.03 -15.88 -2.44
N ARG A 129 -15.18 -17.17 -2.68
CA ARG A 129 -15.07 -17.74 -4.04
C ARG A 129 -16.04 -17.14 -5.06
N ALA A 130 -17.18 -16.63 -4.61
CA ALA A 130 -18.20 -16.00 -5.46
C ALA A 130 -17.99 -14.48 -5.62
N TYR A 131 -16.94 -13.89 -5.01
CA TYR A 131 -16.63 -12.48 -5.11
C TYR A 131 -16.01 -12.15 -6.46
N SER A 132 -16.38 -11.00 -7.04
CA SER A 132 -15.66 -10.40 -8.16
C SER A 132 -14.25 -9.96 -7.73
N GLY A 133 -13.38 -9.63 -8.70
CA GLY A 133 -12.04 -9.07 -8.42
C GLY A 133 -12.13 -7.84 -7.53
N GLY A 134 -13.01 -6.88 -7.86
CA GLY A 134 -13.22 -5.67 -7.07
C GLY A 134 -13.78 -5.94 -5.66
N MET A 135 -14.65 -6.94 -5.49
CA MET A 135 -15.13 -7.35 -4.17
C MET A 135 -14.01 -7.96 -3.32
N LYS A 136 -13.15 -8.78 -3.93
CA LYS A 136 -11.97 -9.34 -3.25
C LYS A 136 -11.00 -8.24 -2.83
N GLN A 137 -10.76 -7.28 -3.70
CA GLN A 137 -9.90 -6.14 -3.39
C GLN A 137 -10.43 -5.33 -2.20
N ARG A 138 -11.74 -5.03 -2.20
CA ARG A 138 -12.39 -4.33 -1.07
C ARG A 138 -12.33 -5.13 0.23
N LEU A 139 -12.44 -6.46 0.15
CA LEU A 139 -12.25 -7.33 1.32
C LEU A 139 -10.81 -7.29 1.85
N GLY A 140 -9.82 -7.25 0.95
CA GLY A 140 -8.41 -7.08 1.31
C GLY A 140 -8.13 -5.74 1.99
N ILE A 141 -8.75 -4.65 1.49
CA ILE A 141 -8.67 -3.32 2.14
C ILE A 141 -9.32 -3.36 3.53
N ALA A 142 -10.50 -3.97 3.65
CA ALA A 142 -11.17 -4.13 4.95
C ALA A 142 -10.27 -4.88 5.94
N GLN A 143 -9.63 -5.97 5.50
CA GLN A 143 -8.67 -6.73 6.32
C GLN A 143 -7.47 -5.87 6.76
N ALA A 144 -6.92 -5.06 5.84
CA ALA A 144 -5.79 -4.20 6.17
C ALA A 144 -6.14 -3.11 7.21
N LEU A 145 -7.43 -2.74 7.31
CA LEU A 145 -7.94 -1.70 8.20
C LEU A 145 -8.46 -2.22 9.56
N LEU A 146 -8.45 -3.53 9.81
CA LEU A 146 -9.08 -4.13 11.01
C LEU A 146 -8.57 -3.56 12.33
N ASN A 147 -7.25 -3.39 12.47
CA ASN A 147 -6.59 -2.88 13.67
C ASN A 147 -6.51 -1.34 13.73
N ASP A 148 -7.30 -0.64 12.94
CA ASP A 148 -7.28 0.84 12.83
C ASP A 148 -5.87 1.42 12.63
N PRO A 149 -5.16 0.98 11.58
CA PRO A 149 -3.75 1.27 11.41
C PRO A 149 -3.48 2.77 11.24
N LYS A 150 -2.33 3.21 11.71
CA LYS A 150 -1.80 4.57 11.46
C LYS A 150 -0.98 4.64 10.18
N VAL A 151 -0.42 3.50 9.77
CA VAL A 151 0.34 3.32 8.53
C VAL A 151 -0.38 2.27 7.69
N LEU A 152 -0.73 2.60 6.45
CA LEU A 152 -1.38 1.70 5.51
C LEU A 152 -0.52 1.59 4.25
N ILE A 153 -0.07 0.38 3.94
CA ILE A 153 0.75 0.09 2.76
C ILE A 153 -0.01 -0.85 1.84
N MET A 154 -0.13 -0.51 0.55
CA MET A 154 -0.91 -1.28 -0.43
C MET A 154 -0.12 -1.46 -1.72
N ASP A 155 0.11 -2.71 -2.11
CA ASP A 155 0.88 -3.07 -3.31
C ASP A 155 -0.07 -3.36 -4.48
N GLU A 156 -0.05 -2.50 -5.52
CA GLU A 156 -0.87 -2.57 -6.73
C GLU A 156 -2.39 -2.72 -6.43
N PRO A 157 -2.99 -1.91 -5.54
CA PRO A 157 -4.36 -2.15 -5.05
C PRO A 157 -5.45 -1.94 -6.10
N THR A 158 -5.15 -1.37 -7.26
CA THR A 158 -6.09 -1.11 -8.36
C THR A 158 -5.95 -2.09 -9.52
N ALA A 159 -4.98 -3.02 -9.44
CA ALA A 159 -4.74 -3.99 -10.49
C ALA A 159 -6.00 -4.87 -10.73
N GLY A 160 -6.42 -4.96 -12.00
CA GLY A 160 -7.58 -5.78 -12.37
C GLY A 160 -8.96 -5.22 -11.98
N LEU A 161 -9.03 -4.01 -11.45
CA LEU A 161 -10.30 -3.33 -11.19
C LEU A 161 -10.86 -2.71 -12.48
N ASP A 162 -12.19 -2.80 -12.66
CA ASP A 162 -12.88 -2.04 -13.69
C ASP A 162 -12.91 -0.53 -13.35
N PRO A 163 -13.25 0.36 -14.31
CA PRO A 163 -13.24 1.80 -14.08
C PRO A 163 -14.14 2.25 -12.91
N GLN A 164 -15.29 1.63 -12.71
CA GLN A 164 -16.21 1.99 -11.64
C GLN A 164 -15.66 1.62 -10.26
N GLU A 165 -15.04 0.43 -10.15
CA GLU A 165 -14.39 0.00 -8.92
C GLU A 165 -13.16 0.86 -8.60
N ARG A 166 -12.39 1.33 -9.60
CA ARG A 166 -11.28 2.27 -9.40
C ARG A 166 -11.76 3.61 -8.82
N ILE A 167 -12.88 4.13 -9.28
CA ILE A 167 -13.48 5.36 -8.72
C ILE A 167 -13.85 5.14 -7.25
N ARG A 168 -14.50 4.03 -6.93
CA ARG A 168 -14.86 3.68 -5.54
C ARG A 168 -13.64 3.53 -4.65
N PHE A 169 -12.61 2.86 -5.14
CA PHE A 169 -11.33 2.71 -4.46
C PHE A 169 -10.70 4.08 -4.17
N ARG A 170 -10.59 4.95 -5.18
CA ARG A 170 -10.02 6.29 -5.03
C ARG A 170 -10.73 7.09 -3.94
N ASN A 171 -12.06 7.12 -3.96
CA ASN A 171 -12.85 7.83 -2.95
C ASN A 171 -12.63 7.27 -1.52
N LEU A 172 -12.51 5.95 -1.41
CA LEU A 172 -12.22 5.31 -0.13
C LEU A 172 -10.83 5.69 0.39
N ILE A 173 -9.81 5.63 -0.47
CA ILE A 173 -8.42 5.95 -0.07
C ILE A 173 -8.24 7.42 0.25
N ALA A 174 -8.83 8.33 -0.52
CA ALA A 174 -8.81 9.76 -0.22
C ALA A 174 -9.40 10.06 1.18
N LYS A 175 -10.47 9.38 1.57
CA LYS A 175 -11.06 9.51 2.91
C LYS A 175 -10.16 8.93 4.01
N ILE A 176 -9.57 7.76 3.78
CA ILE A 176 -8.71 7.06 4.76
C ILE A 176 -7.39 7.82 4.96
N GLY A 177 -6.84 8.43 3.91
CA GLY A 177 -5.53 9.09 3.92
C GLY A 177 -5.47 10.37 4.75
N GLN A 178 -6.60 10.98 5.12
CA GLN A 178 -6.61 12.28 5.82
C GLN A 178 -5.86 12.25 7.17
N ASP A 179 -5.94 11.14 7.89
CA ASP A 179 -5.37 11.00 9.24
C ASP A 179 -4.25 9.97 9.36
N ARG A 180 -3.86 9.32 8.26
CA ARG A 180 -2.93 8.19 8.24
C ARG A 180 -1.79 8.43 7.27
N ILE A 181 -0.69 7.72 7.44
CA ILE A 181 0.32 7.56 6.40
C ILE A 181 -0.19 6.46 5.46
N VAL A 182 -0.45 6.80 4.21
CA VAL A 182 -0.85 5.84 3.18
C VAL A 182 0.21 5.82 2.09
N LEU A 183 0.78 4.63 1.82
CA LEU A 183 1.64 4.38 0.67
C LEU A 183 0.96 3.36 -0.23
N LEU A 184 0.76 3.69 -1.48
CA LEU A 184 0.27 2.73 -2.47
C LEU A 184 1.19 2.70 -3.70
N SER A 185 1.50 1.49 -4.18
CA SER A 185 2.21 1.31 -5.44
C SER A 185 1.23 1.19 -6.60
N THR A 186 1.63 1.68 -7.75
CA THR A 186 0.96 1.40 -9.02
C THR A 186 1.90 1.64 -10.19
N HIS A 187 1.62 1.01 -11.31
CA HIS A 187 2.21 1.34 -12.61
C HIS A 187 1.26 2.17 -13.48
N ILE A 188 0.05 2.49 -12.96
CA ILE A 188 -0.99 3.26 -13.66
C ILE A 188 -1.01 4.67 -13.07
N VAL A 189 -0.45 5.62 -13.82
CA VAL A 189 -0.27 7.01 -13.40
C VAL A 189 -1.60 7.68 -13.04
N THR A 190 -2.63 7.46 -13.85
CA THR A 190 -3.96 8.06 -13.68
C THR A 190 -4.67 7.65 -12.39
N ASP A 191 -4.28 6.54 -11.76
CA ASP A 191 -4.83 6.15 -10.47
C ASP A 191 -4.42 7.10 -9.35
N LEU A 192 -3.27 7.78 -9.48
CA LEU A 192 -2.71 8.69 -8.49
C LEU A 192 -3.11 10.14 -8.68
N GLU A 193 -3.55 10.53 -9.87
CA GLU A 193 -3.85 11.93 -10.21
C GLU A 193 -4.82 12.60 -9.25
N HIS A 194 -5.77 11.84 -8.72
CA HIS A 194 -6.87 12.37 -7.92
C HIS A 194 -6.79 11.99 -6.43
N ILE A 195 -5.81 11.18 -6.01
CA ILE A 195 -5.75 10.70 -4.62
C ILE A 195 -4.41 10.96 -3.96
N ALA A 196 -3.33 11.12 -4.72
CA ALA A 196 -2.00 11.29 -4.13
C ALA A 196 -1.75 12.76 -3.75
N ASP A 197 -1.28 12.98 -2.52
CA ASP A 197 -0.74 14.25 -2.06
C ASP A 197 0.73 14.38 -2.47
N ARG A 198 1.43 13.25 -2.49
CA ARG A 198 2.86 13.12 -2.81
C ARG A 198 3.10 11.96 -3.74
N LEU A 199 4.20 12.05 -4.48
CA LEU A 199 4.63 11.01 -5.40
C LEU A 199 6.08 10.65 -5.15
N MET A 200 6.36 9.37 -5.38
CA MET A 200 7.71 8.80 -5.44
C MET A 200 7.85 8.07 -6.76
N ILE A 201 8.95 8.27 -7.48
CA ILE A 201 9.24 7.57 -8.74
C ILE A 201 10.44 6.67 -8.50
N MET A 202 10.24 5.38 -8.76
CA MET A 202 11.24 4.33 -8.55
C MET A 202 11.59 3.60 -9.85
N ARG A 203 12.89 3.42 -10.10
CA ARG A 203 13.43 2.63 -11.22
C ARG A 203 14.66 1.86 -10.75
N ASP A 204 14.76 0.60 -11.12
CA ASP A 204 15.93 -0.27 -10.90
C ASP A 204 16.47 -0.25 -9.46
N GLY A 205 15.56 -0.26 -8.48
CA GLY A 205 15.91 -0.25 -7.05
C GLY A 205 16.26 1.13 -6.49
N GLN A 206 16.19 2.19 -7.27
CA GLN A 206 16.55 3.55 -6.85
C GLN A 206 15.34 4.48 -6.83
N LEU A 207 15.34 5.43 -5.90
CA LEU A 207 14.40 6.53 -5.86
C LEU A 207 14.91 7.65 -6.78
N LEU A 208 14.22 7.84 -7.90
CA LEU A 208 14.60 8.86 -8.89
C LEU A 208 14.10 10.25 -8.52
N TRP A 209 12.91 10.30 -7.94
CA TRP A 209 12.26 11.54 -7.59
C TRP A 209 11.25 11.35 -6.47
N GLN A 210 11.10 12.37 -5.63
CA GLN A 210 10.10 12.47 -4.58
C GLN A 210 9.69 13.93 -4.43
N GLY A 211 8.38 14.19 -4.36
CA GLY A 211 7.86 15.55 -4.18
C GLY A 211 6.35 15.61 -4.03
N SER A 212 5.81 16.83 -4.04
CA SER A 212 4.37 17.04 -4.04
C SER A 212 3.74 16.60 -5.37
N ARG A 213 2.50 16.07 -5.33
CA ARG A 213 1.75 15.78 -6.55
C ARG A 213 1.61 17.02 -7.44
N SER A 214 1.49 18.20 -6.85
CA SER A 214 1.36 19.48 -7.60
C SER A 214 2.59 19.83 -8.45
N GLU A 215 3.78 19.33 -8.09
CA GLU A 215 4.99 19.52 -8.89
C GLU A 215 4.99 18.72 -10.20
N GLY A 216 4.12 17.68 -10.29
CA GLY A 216 3.90 16.90 -11.51
C GLY A 216 3.08 17.63 -12.59
N GLY A 217 2.54 18.82 -12.28
CA GLY A 217 1.70 19.60 -13.21
C GLY A 217 0.36 18.91 -13.55
N ASP A 218 -0.25 19.32 -14.64
CA ASP A 218 -1.55 18.82 -15.10
C ASP A 218 -1.44 17.45 -15.80
N ASP A 219 -0.30 17.15 -16.40
CA ASP A 219 -0.01 15.88 -17.09
C ASP A 219 1.02 15.06 -16.30
N LEU A 220 0.52 14.23 -15.40
CA LEU A 220 1.36 13.38 -14.55
C LEU A 220 2.06 12.29 -15.37
N GLU A 221 1.48 11.84 -16.48
CA GLU A 221 2.08 10.82 -17.34
C GLU A 221 3.30 11.38 -18.08
N ALA A 222 3.18 12.57 -18.67
CA ALA A 222 4.32 13.26 -19.27
C ALA A 222 5.43 13.55 -18.24
N PHE A 223 5.05 13.97 -17.02
CA PHE A 223 6.00 14.18 -15.93
C PHE A 223 6.74 12.89 -15.57
N TYR A 224 6.03 11.78 -15.38
CA TYR A 224 6.62 10.48 -15.09
C TYR A 224 7.60 10.04 -16.19
N LEU A 225 7.19 10.16 -17.46
CA LEU A 225 8.03 9.80 -18.60
C LEU A 225 9.29 10.67 -18.69
N SER A 226 9.20 11.99 -18.40
CA SER A 226 10.36 12.87 -18.38
C SER A 226 11.39 12.42 -17.34
N ARG A 227 10.95 12.03 -16.13
CA ARG A 227 11.85 11.59 -15.04
C ARG A 227 12.51 10.25 -15.33
N ILE A 228 11.87 9.37 -16.08
CA ILE A 228 12.48 8.10 -16.52
C ILE A 228 13.38 8.32 -17.73
N GLY A 229 13.00 9.15 -18.70
CA GLY A 229 13.74 9.40 -19.94
C GLY A 229 15.03 10.18 -19.74
N ASP A 230 15.12 11.10 -18.80
CA ASP A 230 16.32 11.90 -18.49
C ASP A 230 17.55 11.05 -18.11
N LEU A 231 17.34 9.80 -17.70
CA LEU A 231 18.44 8.88 -17.37
C LEU A 231 18.99 8.11 -18.57
N ASP A 232 18.16 7.85 -19.57
CA ASP A 232 18.62 7.19 -20.81
C ASP A 232 19.51 8.12 -21.65
N LEU A 233 19.38 9.44 -21.46
CA LEU A 233 20.24 10.47 -22.09
C LEU A 233 21.57 10.68 -21.34
N LYS A 234 21.63 10.40 -20.04
CA LYS A 234 22.84 10.52 -19.21
C LYS A 234 23.69 9.26 -19.17
N ALA A 235 23.16 8.12 -19.64
CA ALA A 235 23.84 6.83 -19.70
C ALA A 235 24.49 6.53 -21.07
N ARG A 236 24.41 7.47 -22.03
CA ARG A 236 25.13 7.48 -23.32
C ARG A 236 26.22 8.53 -23.29
#